data_8cb20aa95d57efc7a8cb70a444704e77
#
_entry.id   8cb20aa95d57efc7a8cb70a444704e77
#
_cell.length_a   1.000
_cell.length_b   1.000
_cell.length_c   1.000
_cell.angle_alpha   90.00
_cell.angle_beta   90.00
_cell.angle_gamma   90.00
#
_symmetry.space_group_name_H-M   'P 1'
#
loop_
_entity.id
_entity.type
_entity.pdbx_description
1 polymer ?
#
loop_
_entity_poly.entity_id
_entity_poly.type
_entity_poly.pdbx_seq_one_letter_code
_entity_poly.pdbx_strand_id
1 'polypeptide(L)'
;MTTTNRPIRRALVSVFHKEGIEVLAEAFIKAGTEVVSTGSTAKRLAELGVKVTEVSEVTGFPECLDGRVKTLDPHIHAGILADMTNPDHASQLEKFGIKPFDLVVVNLYPFADTVRSGADEAATIEKIDIGGPSMVRGAAKNSATVAIITDPNDYALVASRIENGEGFSLDERRWLAGKAFAHTAAYDATINEWTAKHWPKPASIEQPVSEGETEVNEAKFPATFTRTWDRAHVLRYGENPHQQASLYLDPLNQNGFAHAEQLGGKPMSYNNYVDADAAWRAVWDFAPQIAVAVVKHNNPCGLAIGATVAEAHKKAHACDPMSAYGGVIAANSKVTMEMAESVRPIFTEVIVAPDYDADALELLQTKKKNLRILKVSEPPKTKTQFRQIDGGLLVQSTDLIDAPGDDPNAWKLVSGEPADAETVRDLVFAWRAIRCVKSNAILIAHDQATVGIGMGQVNRVDSANLSVERANTLADGANRTKGAAAASDAFFPFADGAEILINAGVKAIVQPGGSIRDEEVFEAARKAGVTMYVTGTRHFFH
;
A
#
# COMPACT_ATOMS: atom_id res chain seq x y z
N MET A 1 -0.90 -11.63 -43.09
CA MET A 1 0.46 -11.06 -42.97
C MET A 1 1.34 -12.14 -42.39
N THR A 2 2.30 -12.66 -43.14
CA THR A 2 3.24 -13.67 -42.66
C THR A 2 4.10 -13.03 -41.53
N THR A 3 3.95 -13.49 -40.32
CA THR A 3 4.76 -13.11 -39.17
C THR A 3 6.16 -13.68 -39.36
N THR A 4 7.05 -12.94 -40.04
CA THR A 4 8.44 -13.37 -40.20
C THR A 4 9.15 -13.19 -38.89
N ASN A 5 9.51 -14.31 -38.26
CA ASN A 5 10.41 -14.32 -37.11
C ASN A 5 11.77 -13.73 -37.54
N ARG A 6 12.44 -13.03 -36.63
CA ARG A 6 13.78 -12.48 -36.86
C ARG A 6 14.79 -13.23 -36.01
N PRO A 7 15.72 -13.98 -36.68
CA PRO A 7 16.80 -14.66 -35.96
C PRO A 7 17.69 -13.67 -35.21
N ILE A 8 18.20 -14.10 -34.07
CA ILE A 8 19.08 -13.30 -33.21
C ILE A 8 20.53 -13.60 -33.58
N ARG A 9 21.14 -12.72 -34.36
CA ARG A 9 22.54 -12.84 -34.81
C ARG A 9 23.47 -11.95 -34.01
N ARG A 10 22.97 -10.81 -33.53
CA ARG A 10 23.74 -9.84 -32.76
C ARG A 10 22.93 -9.31 -31.58
N ALA A 11 23.52 -9.41 -30.39
CA ALA A 11 22.91 -9.00 -29.13
C ALA A 11 23.74 -7.90 -28.43
N LEU A 12 23.05 -6.90 -27.86
CA LEU A 12 23.62 -5.96 -26.92
C LEU A 12 23.17 -6.34 -25.51
N VAL A 13 24.11 -6.61 -24.60
CA VAL A 13 23.82 -7.06 -23.25
C VAL A 13 24.46 -6.13 -22.22
N SER A 14 23.64 -5.47 -21.41
CA SER A 14 24.09 -4.55 -20.35
C SER A 14 23.17 -4.68 -19.14
N VAL A 15 23.56 -5.48 -18.15
CA VAL A 15 22.71 -5.79 -17.00
C VAL A 15 23.43 -5.49 -15.69
N PHE A 16 22.73 -4.88 -14.75
CA PHE A 16 23.22 -4.70 -13.39
C PHE A 16 23.08 -6.01 -12.59
N HIS A 17 21.88 -6.56 -12.54
CA HIS A 17 21.58 -7.87 -11.95
C HIS A 17 21.95 -8.97 -12.94
N LYS A 18 22.78 -9.91 -12.51
CA LYS A 18 23.37 -10.94 -13.35
C LYS A 18 22.83 -12.35 -13.11
N GLU A 19 21.80 -12.45 -12.27
CA GLU A 19 21.11 -13.70 -11.98
C GLU A 19 20.53 -14.30 -13.27
N GLY A 20 20.82 -15.57 -13.52
CA GLY A 20 20.34 -16.31 -14.69
C GLY A 20 21.02 -15.97 -16.02
N ILE A 21 22.05 -15.08 -16.04
CA ILE A 21 22.74 -14.69 -17.28
C ILE A 21 23.46 -15.88 -17.97
N GLU A 22 23.82 -16.92 -17.22
CA GLU A 22 24.42 -18.15 -17.70
C GLU A 22 23.54 -18.88 -18.71
N VAL A 23 22.22 -18.79 -18.60
CA VAL A 23 21.24 -19.35 -19.55
C VAL A 23 21.39 -18.67 -20.92
N LEU A 24 21.57 -17.35 -20.93
CA LEU A 24 21.82 -16.60 -22.16
C LEU A 24 23.22 -16.90 -22.74
N ALA A 25 24.23 -16.99 -21.86
CA ALA A 25 25.59 -17.26 -22.27
C ALA A 25 25.72 -18.59 -23.04
N GLU A 26 25.10 -19.66 -22.51
CA GLU A 26 25.06 -20.97 -23.18
C GLU A 26 24.38 -20.89 -24.56
N ALA A 27 23.25 -20.20 -24.66
CA ALA A 27 22.54 -20.03 -25.92
C ALA A 27 23.35 -19.23 -26.95
N PHE A 28 24.00 -18.14 -26.54
CA PHE A 28 24.88 -17.34 -27.40
C PHE A 28 26.07 -18.15 -27.95
N ILE A 29 26.68 -18.96 -27.09
CA ILE A 29 27.81 -19.82 -27.50
C ILE A 29 27.35 -20.85 -28.53
N LYS A 30 26.25 -21.57 -28.26
CA LYS A 30 25.72 -22.60 -29.16
C LYS A 30 25.34 -22.05 -30.52
N ALA A 31 24.73 -20.89 -30.56
CA ALA A 31 24.24 -20.26 -31.79
C ALA A 31 25.28 -19.41 -32.53
N GLY A 32 26.43 -19.14 -31.90
CA GLY A 32 27.46 -18.26 -32.45
C GLY A 32 27.00 -16.80 -32.55
N THR A 33 26.11 -16.36 -31.65
CA THR A 33 25.60 -14.98 -31.60
C THR A 33 26.74 -14.00 -31.29
N GLU A 34 26.87 -12.93 -32.11
CA GLU A 34 27.80 -11.82 -31.80
C GLU A 34 27.28 -11.03 -30.60
N VAL A 35 28.05 -10.98 -29.52
CA VAL A 35 27.64 -10.29 -28.28
C VAL A 35 28.48 -9.05 -28.09
N VAL A 36 27.78 -7.89 -27.98
CA VAL A 36 28.35 -6.62 -27.58
C VAL A 36 27.94 -6.34 -26.14
N SER A 37 28.90 -5.98 -25.30
CA SER A 37 28.62 -5.72 -23.88
C SER A 37 29.62 -4.73 -23.30
N THR A 38 29.44 -4.37 -22.03
CA THR A 38 30.25 -3.37 -21.37
C THR A 38 30.47 -3.69 -19.90
N GLY A 39 31.63 -3.29 -19.36
CA GLY A 39 31.99 -3.32 -17.94
C GLY A 39 31.85 -4.68 -17.28
N SER A 40 31.19 -4.71 -16.12
CA SER A 40 31.03 -5.93 -15.34
C SER A 40 30.18 -7.00 -16.02
N THR A 41 29.29 -6.62 -16.94
CA THR A 41 28.50 -7.58 -17.74
C THR A 41 29.38 -8.27 -18.77
N ALA A 42 30.21 -7.53 -19.50
CA ALA A 42 31.16 -8.07 -20.45
C ALA A 42 32.13 -9.07 -19.79
N LYS A 43 32.69 -8.69 -18.64
CA LYS A 43 33.56 -9.56 -17.84
C LYS A 43 32.83 -10.85 -17.45
N ARG A 44 31.61 -10.77 -16.93
CA ARG A 44 30.84 -11.94 -16.52
C ARG A 44 30.53 -12.89 -17.67
N LEU A 45 30.14 -12.36 -18.83
CA LEU A 45 29.88 -13.16 -20.04
C LEU A 45 31.17 -13.82 -20.55
N ALA A 46 32.29 -13.12 -20.53
CA ALA A 46 33.59 -13.69 -20.90
C ALA A 46 34.02 -14.82 -19.96
N GLU A 47 33.81 -14.69 -18.65
CA GLU A 47 34.06 -15.76 -17.66
C GLU A 47 33.21 -17.02 -17.94
N LEU A 48 32.01 -16.84 -18.53
CA LEU A 48 31.14 -17.92 -18.95
C LEU A 48 31.49 -18.49 -20.34
N GLY A 49 32.55 -17.98 -20.98
CA GLY A 49 33.05 -18.47 -22.27
C GLY A 49 32.44 -17.79 -23.50
N VAL A 50 31.65 -16.74 -23.35
CA VAL A 50 31.09 -15.97 -24.48
C VAL A 50 32.20 -15.09 -25.07
N LYS A 51 32.31 -15.08 -26.41
CA LYS A 51 33.16 -14.13 -27.11
C LYS A 51 32.44 -12.76 -27.12
N VAL A 52 32.94 -11.85 -26.30
CA VAL A 52 32.35 -10.52 -26.15
C VAL A 52 33.17 -9.49 -26.92
N THR A 53 32.47 -8.58 -27.64
CA THR A 53 33.05 -7.34 -28.17
C THR A 53 32.68 -6.21 -27.19
N GLU A 54 33.70 -5.48 -26.71
CA GLU A 54 33.43 -4.34 -25.81
C GLU A 54 32.77 -3.17 -26.57
N VAL A 55 31.90 -2.44 -25.88
CA VAL A 55 31.23 -1.25 -26.44
C VAL A 55 32.26 -0.23 -26.93
N SER A 56 33.36 -0.04 -26.22
CA SER A 56 34.47 0.86 -26.61
C SER A 56 35.14 0.46 -27.93
N GLU A 57 35.16 -0.81 -28.28
CA GLU A 57 35.67 -1.29 -29.58
C GLU A 57 34.67 -0.94 -30.71
N VAL A 58 33.36 -0.98 -30.44
CA VAL A 58 32.33 -0.63 -31.42
C VAL A 58 32.25 0.87 -31.66
N THR A 59 32.38 1.68 -30.60
CA THR A 59 32.26 3.13 -30.66
C THR A 59 33.57 3.83 -31.05
N GLY A 60 34.71 3.19 -30.79
CA GLY A 60 36.03 3.84 -30.88
C GLY A 60 36.25 4.92 -29.81
N PHE A 61 35.33 5.04 -28.85
CA PHE A 61 35.39 6.04 -27.79
C PHE A 61 35.74 5.37 -26.44
N PRO A 62 36.76 5.86 -25.73
CA PRO A 62 37.14 5.29 -24.45
C PRO A 62 36.10 5.58 -23.38
N GLU A 63 36.02 4.70 -22.38
CA GLU A 63 35.21 4.95 -21.20
C GLU A 63 35.68 6.21 -20.47
N CYS A 64 34.76 7.12 -20.17
CA CYS A 64 35.04 8.38 -19.48
C CYS A 64 33.92 8.72 -18.48
N LEU A 65 34.18 9.71 -17.62
CA LEU A 65 33.22 10.17 -16.60
C LEU A 65 32.65 9.01 -15.76
N ASP A 66 33.54 8.11 -15.31
CA ASP A 66 33.20 6.93 -14.53
C ASP A 66 32.11 6.03 -15.19
N GLY A 67 32.09 6.02 -16.54
CA GLY A 67 31.17 5.23 -17.34
C GLY A 67 29.79 5.85 -17.59
N ARG A 68 29.53 7.09 -17.16
CA ARG A 68 28.23 7.76 -17.31
C ARG A 68 27.79 7.94 -18.78
N VAL A 69 28.73 8.00 -19.74
CA VAL A 69 28.45 8.21 -21.18
C VAL A 69 28.57 6.95 -22.02
N LYS A 70 29.16 5.92 -21.51
CA LYS A 70 29.58 4.66 -22.09
C LYS A 70 28.76 4.12 -23.28
N THR A 71 27.44 4.00 -23.16
CA THR A 71 26.52 3.49 -24.18
C THR A 71 25.77 4.58 -24.93
N LEU A 72 25.93 5.85 -24.53
CA LEU A 72 25.28 7.00 -25.16
C LEU A 72 26.07 7.45 -26.40
N ASP A 73 26.13 6.60 -27.39
CA ASP A 73 26.93 6.82 -28.59
C ASP A 73 26.09 6.54 -29.86
N PRO A 74 26.23 7.34 -30.92
CA PRO A 74 25.50 7.15 -32.18
C PRO A 74 25.67 5.75 -32.79
N HIS A 75 26.83 5.10 -32.67
CA HIS A 75 27.03 3.76 -33.23
C HIS A 75 26.18 2.71 -32.51
N ILE A 76 26.00 2.84 -31.20
CA ILE A 76 25.14 1.96 -30.42
C ILE A 76 23.66 2.26 -30.71
N HIS A 77 23.27 3.54 -30.60
CA HIS A 77 21.87 3.92 -30.75
C HIS A 77 21.35 3.81 -32.20
N ALA A 78 22.18 4.05 -33.22
CA ALA A 78 21.79 3.77 -34.60
C ALA A 78 21.59 2.28 -34.84
N GLY A 79 22.47 1.42 -34.28
CA GLY A 79 22.30 -0.04 -34.35
C GLY A 79 21.03 -0.56 -33.68
N ILE A 80 20.54 0.13 -32.62
CA ILE A 80 19.28 -0.19 -31.93
C ILE A 80 18.06 0.36 -32.71
N LEU A 81 18.13 1.61 -33.21
CA LEU A 81 16.99 2.36 -33.72
C LEU A 81 16.71 2.15 -35.20
N ALA A 82 17.67 1.62 -35.96
CA ALA A 82 17.49 1.39 -37.39
C ALA A 82 16.38 0.35 -37.64
N ASP A 83 15.33 0.78 -38.32
CA ASP A 83 14.29 -0.12 -38.80
C ASP A 83 14.81 -0.85 -40.05
N MET A 84 15.16 -2.12 -39.90
CA MET A 84 15.71 -2.96 -40.98
C MET A 84 14.64 -3.40 -41.98
N THR A 85 13.38 -3.01 -41.84
CA THR A 85 12.35 -3.12 -42.87
C THR A 85 12.39 -1.95 -43.84
N ASN A 86 13.11 -0.87 -43.50
CA ASN A 86 13.32 0.31 -44.33
C ASN A 86 14.69 0.21 -45.03
N PRO A 87 14.73 0.11 -46.38
CA PRO A 87 15.99 -0.01 -47.13
C PRO A 87 16.93 1.18 -46.95
N ASP A 88 16.40 2.39 -46.73
CA ASP A 88 17.21 3.59 -46.53
C ASP A 88 17.98 3.51 -45.21
N HIS A 89 17.37 2.96 -44.16
CA HIS A 89 18.05 2.75 -42.87
C HIS A 89 19.20 1.73 -43.03
N ALA A 90 18.97 0.64 -43.72
CA ALA A 90 20.00 -0.38 -43.97
C ALA A 90 21.19 0.22 -44.76
N SER A 91 20.92 1.03 -45.79
CA SER A 91 21.96 1.71 -46.58
C SER A 91 22.75 2.72 -45.75
N GLN A 92 22.10 3.46 -44.88
CA GLN A 92 22.77 4.42 -43.98
C GLN A 92 23.66 3.70 -42.97
N LEU A 93 23.23 2.60 -42.35
CA LEU A 93 24.04 1.80 -41.47
C LEU A 93 25.29 1.27 -42.16
N GLU A 94 25.14 0.72 -43.37
CA GLU A 94 26.25 0.24 -44.19
C GLU A 94 27.27 1.36 -44.46
N LYS A 95 26.78 2.55 -44.89
CA LYS A 95 27.62 3.73 -45.14
C LYS A 95 28.45 4.15 -43.94
N PHE A 96 27.89 4.03 -42.72
CA PHE A 96 28.57 4.39 -41.49
C PHE A 96 29.33 3.24 -40.81
N GLY A 97 29.33 2.04 -41.40
CA GLY A 97 29.98 0.86 -40.83
C GLY A 97 29.30 0.35 -39.55
N ILE A 98 28.02 0.67 -39.35
CA ILE A 98 27.27 0.30 -38.16
C ILE A 98 26.51 -1.00 -38.41
N LYS A 99 26.64 -1.97 -37.52
CA LYS A 99 25.86 -3.21 -37.56
C LYS A 99 24.61 -3.09 -36.68
N PRO A 100 23.41 -3.51 -37.18
CA PRO A 100 22.18 -3.51 -36.38
C PRO A 100 22.24 -4.54 -35.24
N PHE A 101 21.44 -4.34 -34.20
CA PHE A 101 21.15 -5.31 -33.17
C PHE A 101 19.82 -6.00 -33.43
N ASP A 102 19.73 -7.30 -33.14
CA ASP A 102 18.48 -8.08 -33.18
C ASP A 102 17.87 -8.24 -31.78
N LEU A 103 18.74 -8.22 -30.75
CA LEU A 103 18.37 -8.38 -29.36
C LEU A 103 19.09 -7.34 -28.49
N VAL A 104 18.35 -6.75 -27.56
CA VAL A 104 18.88 -5.89 -26.49
C VAL A 104 18.44 -6.46 -25.15
N VAL A 105 19.38 -6.74 -24.25
CA VAL A 105 19.10 -7.25 -22.89
C VAL A 105 19.65 -6.24 -21.92
N VAL A 106 18.78 -5.55 -21.21
CA VAL A 106 19.15 -4.46 -20.29
C VAL A 106 18.24 -4.48 -19.08
N ASN A 107 18.82 -4.60 -17.90
CA ASN A 107 18.15 -4.21 -16.65
C ASN A 107 18.84 -2.99 -16.05
N LEU A 108 18.06 -2.21 -15.30
CA LEU A 108 18.49 -0.90 -14.81
C LEU A 108 19.22 -0.99 -13.47
N TYR A 109 19.88 0.09 -13.08
CA TYR A 109 20.49 0.21 -11.76
C TYR A 109 19.41 0.11 -10.67
N PRO A 110 19.73 -0.48 -9.51
CA PRO A 110 18.76 -0.78 -8.45
C PRO A 110 18.44 0.45 -7.61
N PHE A 111 17.82 1.47 -8.22
CA PHE A 111 17.49 2.72 -7.55
C PHE A 111 16.62 2.51 -6.31
N ALA A 112 15.54 1.74 -6.43
CA ALA A 112 14.64 1.44 -5.32
C ALA A 112 15.36 0.72 -4.16
N ASP A 113 16.23 -0.27 -4.46
CA ASP A 113 17.01 -0.98 -3.45
C ASP A 113 17.97 -0.05 -2.71
N THR A 114 18.58 0.87 -3.45
CA THR A 114 19.50 1.86 -2.89
C THR A 114 18.75 2.80 -1.94
N VAL A 115 17.58 3.30 -2.32
CA VAL A 115 16.72 4.11 -1.44
C VAL A 115 16.33 3.31 -0.19
N ARG A 116 15.90 2.05 -0.34
CA ARG A 116 15.50 1.19 0.78
C ARG A 116 16.64 0.87 1.75
N SER A 117 17.87 0.81 1.25
CA SER A 117 19.05 0.58 2.10
C SER A 117 19.40 1.75 3.01
N GLY A 118 18.74 2.92 2.84
CA GLY A 118 19.03 4.13 3.58
C GLY A 118 20.32 4.83 3.14
N ALA A 119 20.75 4.61 1.88
CA ALA A 119 21.90 5.30 1.31
C ALA A 119 21.72 6.83 1.33
N ASP A 120 22.82 7.55 1.39
CA ASP A 120 22.80 9.01 1.33
C ASP A 120 22.34 9.52 -0.04
N GLU A 121 22.09 10.82 -0.14
CA GLU A 121 21.57 11.46 -1.34
C GLU A 121 22.53 11.29 -2.53
N ALA A 122 23.83 11.46 -2.32
CA ALA A 122 24.83 11.35 -3.37
C ALA A 122 24.90 9.93 -3.94
N ALA A 123 24.94 8.92 -3.07
CA ALA A 123 24.92 7.51 -3.47
C ALA A 123 23.62 7.12 -4.19
N THR A 124 22.48 7.71 -3.79
CA THR A 124 21.19 7.48 -4.44
C THR A 124 21.15 8.11 -5.84
N ILE A 125 21.65 9.35 -6.00
CA ILE A 125 21.74 10.02 -7.29
C ILE A 125 22.60 9.22 -8.27
N GLU A 126 23.73 8.65 -7.83
CA GLU A 126 24.59 7.79 -8.67
C GLU A 126 23.89 6.51 -9.18
N LYS A 127 22.76 6.16 -8.63
CA LYS A 127 21.94 5.03 -9.10
C LYS A 127 20.81 5.44 -10.04
N ILE A 128 20.73 6.71 -10.44
CA ILE A 128 19.86 7.13 -11.54
C ILE A 128 20.54 6.72 -12.85
N ASP A 129 20.02 5.66 -13.46
CA ASP A 129 20.53 5.11 -14.71
C ASP A 129 20.07 5.99 -15.90
N ILE A 130 21.01 6.43 -16.72
CA ILE A 130 20.74 7.24 -17.92
C ILE A 130 20.84 6.38 -19.18
N GLY A 131 21.92 5.61 -19.30
CA GLY A 131 22.21 4.81 -20.49
C GLY A 131 21.27 3.62 -20.66
N GLY A 132 20.94 2.95 -19.56
CA GLY A 132 20.00 1.81 -19.56
C GLY A 132 18.62 2.17 -20.11
N PRO A 133 17.90 3.14 -19.52
CA PRO A 133 16.60 3.59 -20.04
C PRO A 133 16.65 4.04 -21.50
N SER A 134 17.73 4.70 -21.94
CA SER A 134 17.90 5.12 -23.33
C SER A 134 17.93 3.93 -24.29
N MET A 135 18.72 2.89 -23.97
CA MET A 135 18.78 1.66 -24.77
C MET A 135 17.45 0.91 -24.76
N VAL A 136 16.83 0.77 -23.59
CA VAL A 136 15.53 0.09 -23.42
C VAL A 136 14.45 0.76 -24.26
N ARG A 137 14.31 2.08 -24.17
CA ARG A 137 13.31 2.84 -24.92
C ARG A 137 13.57 2.84 -26.40
N GLY A 138 14.85 2.92 -26.82
CA GLY A 138 15.26 2.83 -28.22
C GLY A 138 14.87 1.48 -28.84
N ALA A 139 15.20 0.38 -28.18
CA ALA A 139 14.87 -0.98 -28.63
C ALA A 139 13.35 -1.22 -28.63
N ALA A 140 12.64 -0.80 -27.58
CA ALA A 140 11.19 -0.90 -27.51
C ALA A 140 10.48 -0.14 -28.64
N LYS A 141 10.92 1.07 -28.95
CA LYS A 141 10.40 1.86 -30.09
C LYS A 141 10.60 1.11 -31.42
N ASN A 142 11.74 0.44 -31.58
CA ASN A 142 12.07 -0.31 -32.80
C ASN A 142 11.64 -1.78 -32.73
N SER A 143 10.50 -2.08 -32.10
CA SER A 143 9.96 -3.44 -32.01
C SER A 143 9.68 -4.10 -33.37
N ALA A 144 9.67 -3.33 -34.47
CA ALA A 144 9.62 -3.87 -35.83
C ALA A 144 10.82 -4.80 -36.11
N THR A 145 11.99 -4.51 -35.54
CA THR A 145 13.24 -5.24 -35.87
C THR A 145 14.04 -5.74 -34.67
N VAL A 146 13.86 -5.15 -33.48
CA VAL A 146 14.63 -5.48 -32.27
C VAL A 146 13.75 -6.09 -31.19
N ALA A 147 14.22 -7.17 -30.55
CA ALA A 147 13.66 -7.68 -29.30
C ALA A 147 14.35 -7.01 -28.12
N ILE A 148 13.57 -6.60 -27.10
CA ILE A 148 14.08 -6.00 -25.85
C ILE A 148 13.68 -6.84 -24.66
N ILE A 149 14.65 -7.17 -23.82
CA ILE A 149 14.46 -7.94 -22.57
C ILE A 149 14.91 -7.08 -21.38
N THR A 150 14.03 -6.89 -20.42
CA THR A 150 14.33 -6.15 -19.19
C THR A 150 14.19 -7.00 -17.93
N ASP A 151 13.62 -8.21 -18.06
CA ASP A 151 13.27 -9.09 -16.94
C ASP A 151 14.07 -10.40 -17.05
N PRO A 152 14.90 -10.78 -16.05
CA PRO A 152 15.63 -12.06 -16.03
C PRO A 152 14.73 -13.30 -16.17
N ASN A 153 13.46 -13.21 -15.76
CA ASN A 153 12.49 -14.30 -15.92
C ASN A 153 12.22 -14.67 -17.40
N ASP A 154 12.53 -13.76 -18.33
CA ASP A 154 12.39 -14.02 -19.77
C ASP A 154 13.63 -14.67 -20.39
N TYR A 155 14.74 -14.87 -19.67
CA TYR A 155 15.99 -15.40 -20.23
C TYR A 155 15.86 -16.81 -20.80
N ALA A 156 15.07 -17.68 -20.16
CA ALA A 156 14.78 -19.01 -20.69
C ALA A 156 14.04 -18.98 -22.03
N LEU A 157 13.10 -18.05 -22.18
CA LEU A 157 12.39 -17.83 -23.45
C LEU A 157 13.37 -17.36 -24.54
N VAL A 158 14.25 -16.41 -24.21
CA VAL A 158 15.29 -15.91 -25.14
C VAL A 158 16.22 -17.04 -25.59
N ALA A 159 16.72 -17.83 -24.67
CA ALA A 159 17.59 -18.97 -24.97
C ALA A 159 16.92 -19.96 -25.91
N SER A 160 15.67 -20.33 -25.64
CA SER A 160 14.88 -21.21 -26.52
C SER A 160 14.72 -20.62 -27.94
N ARG A 161 14.47 -19.32 -28.09
CA ARG A 161 14.33 -18.65 -29.39
C ARG A 161 15.65 -18.59 -30.17
N ILE A 162 16.77 -18.43 -29.47
CA ILE A 162 18.12 -18.45 -30.05
C ILE A 162 18.47 -19.87 -30.52
N GLU A 163 18.31 -20.87 -29.67
CA GLU A 163 18.68 -22.27 -29.95
C GLU A 163 17.89 -22.87 -31.12
N ASN A 164 16.62 -22.53 -31.23
CA ASN A 164 15.77 -22.96 -32.37
C ASN A 164 16.06 -22.20 -33.67
N GLY A 165 16.89 -21.13 -33.63
CA GLY A 165 17.21 -20.30 -34.80
C GLY A 165 16.05 -19.46 -35.31
N GLU A 166 14.88 -19.47 -34.61
CA GLU A 166 13.68 -18.81 -35.05
C GLU A 166 13.64 -17.31 -34.72
N GLY A 167 14.25 -16.92 -33.57
CA GLY A 167 14.12 -15.57 -32.99
C GLY A 167 12.69 -15.26 -32.58
N PHE A 168 12.33 -13.98 -32.56
CA PHE A 168 11.02 -13.51 -32.11
C PHE A 168 10.12 -13.07 -33.25
N SER A 169 8.83 -13.41 -33.17
CA SER A 169 7.77 -12.86 -34.04
C SER A 169 7.53 -11.36 -33.73
N LEU A 170 6.86 -10.65 -34.62
CA LEU A 170 6.52 -9.24 -34.41
C LEU A 170 5.64 -9.05 -33.19
N ASP A 171 4.68 -9.94 -32.94
CA ASP A 171 3.77 -9.82 -31.79
C ASP A 171 4.50 -10.06 -30.47
N GLU A 172 5.45 -11.00 -30.43
CA GLU A 172 6.32 -11.21 -29.26
C GLU A 172 7.21 -9.99 -29.02
N ARG A 173 7.83 -9.41 -30.05
CA ARG A 173 8.64 -8.19 -29.88
C ARG A 173 7.83 -7.00 -29.40
N ARG A 174 6.59 -6.84 -29.87
CA ARG A 174 5.66 -5.80 -29.38
C ARG A 174 5.25 -6.02 -27.94
N TRP A 175 5.00 -7.26 -27.53
CA TRP A 175 4.71 -7.61 -26.15
C TRP A 175 5.90 -7.30 -25.22
N LEU A 176 7.10 -7.70 -25.64
CA LEU A 176 8.35 -7.37 -24.93
C LEU A 176 8.59 -5.85 -24.85
N ALA A 177 8.31 -5.12 -25.93
CA ALA A 177 8.39 -3.66 -25.94
C ALA A 177 7.40 -3.01 -24.95
N GLY A 178 6.19 -3.55 -24.83
CA GLY A 178 5.22 -3.14 -23.81
C GLY A 178 5.74 -3.34 -22.39
N LYS A 179 6.35 -4.50 -22.09
CA LYS A 179 7.04 -4.75 -20.80
C LYS A 179 8.16 -3.73 -20.56
N ALA A 180 8.97 -3.44 -21.57
CA ALA A 180 10.09 -2.53 -21.49
C ALA A 180 9.64 -1.08 -21.19
N PHE A 181 8.57 -0.59 -21.84
CA PHE A 181 8.00 0.71 -21.52
C PHE A 181 7.40 0.77 -20.12
N ALA A 182 6.73 -0.29 -19.68
CA ALA A 182 6.23 -0.38 -18.31
C ALA A 182 7.38 -0.31 -17.28
N HIS A 183 8.49 -1.02 -17.58
CA HIS A 183 9.68 -1.03 -16.73
C HIS A 183 10.32 0.37 -16.59
N THR A 184 10.51 1.09 -17.69
CA THR A 184 11.08 2.46 -17.64
C THR A 184 10.13 3.46 -17.00
N ALA A 185 8.82 3.35 -17.23
CA ALA A 185 7.81 4.20 -16.59
C ALA A 185 7.80 4.00 -15.06
N ALA A 186 7.86 2.75 -14.59
CA ALA A 186 7.94 2.43 -13.16
C ALA A 186 9.25 2.95 -12.55
N TYR A 187 10.37 2.84 -13.26
CA TYR A 187 11.66 3.35 -12.84
C TYR A 187 11.64 4.87 -12.65
N ASP A 188 11.16 5.62 -13.64
CA ASP A 188 11.06 7.08 -13.58
C ASP A 188 10.05 7.54 -12.51
N ALA A 189 8.94 6.82 -12.34
CA ALA A 189 7.97 7.09 -11.28
C ALA A 189 8.59 6.96 -9.88
N THR A 190 9.43 5.93 -9.68
CA THR A 190 10.14 5.71 -8.42
C THR A 190 11.16 6.83 -8.14
N ILE A 191 11.89 7.28 -9.16
CA ILE A 191 12.79 8.44 -9.04
C ILE A 191 11.99 9.70 -8.71
N ASN A 192 10.88 9.94 -9.41
CA ASN A 192 10.02 11.10 -9.18
C ASN A 192 9.47 11.13 -7.73
N GLU A 193 9.03 10.00 -7.19
CA GLU A 193 8.55 9.92 -5.81
C GLU A 193 9.66 10.26 -4.80
N TRP A 194 10.87 9.77 -5.04
CA TRP A 194 12.03 10.07 -4.21
C TRP A 194 12.44 11.55 -4.30
N THR A 195 12.55 12.12 -5.52
CA THR A 195 12.95 13.51 -5.74
C THR A 195 11.92 14.49 -5.18
N ALA A 196 10.63 14.23 -5.34
CA ALA A 196 9.56 15.06 -4.77
C ALA A 196 9.65 15.18 -3.24
N LYS A 197 10.14 14.14 -2.58
CA LYS A 197 10.35 14.13 -1.13
C LYS A 197 11.63 14.83 -0.69
N HIS A 198 12.73 14.69 -1.45
CA HIS A 198 14.07 15.17 -1.08
C HIS A 198 14.41 16.52 -1.69
N TRP A 199 13.80 16.87 -2.82
CA TRP A 199 13.98 18.14 -3.51
C TRP A 199 12.67 18.95 -3.55
N PRO A 200 12.15 19.40 -2.40
CA PRO A 200 10.92 20.20 -2.37
C PRO A 200 11.14 21.53 -3.10
N LYS A 201 10.05 22.10 -3.63
CA LYS A 201 10.07 23.41 -4.27
C LYS A 201 10.68 24.44 -3.31
N PRO A 202 11.76 25.17 -3.71
CA PRO A 202 12.32 26.23 -2.89
C PRO A 202 11.30 27.35 -2.67
N ALA A 203 11.26 27.92 -1.47
CA ALA A 203 10.38 29.04 -1.13
C ALA A 203 10.64 30.30 -2.01
N SER A 204 11.83 30.41 -2.61
CA SER A 204 12.19 31.48 -3.53
C SER A 204 11.54 31.39 -4.92
N ILE A 205 10.93 30.25 -5.26
CA ILE A 205 10.23 30.07 -6.55
C ILE A 205 8.75 30.33 -6.32
N GLU A 206 8.32 31.59 -6.52
CA GLU A 206 6.90 31.96 -6.53
C GLU A 206 6.26 31.52 -7.86
N GLN A 207 5.12 30.85 -7.78
CA GLN A 207 4.26 30.66 -8.95
C GLN A 207 3.19 31.75 -8.92
N PRO A 208 2.84 32.37 -10.06
CA PRO A 208 1.71 33.27 -10.11
C PRO A 208 0.44 32.49 -9.74
N VAL A 209 -0.23 32.90 -8.66
CA VAL A 209 -1.55 32.37 -8.28
C VAL A 209 -2.54 32.88 -9.32
N SER A 210 -3.27 31.97 -9.98
CA SER A 210 -4.36 32.33 -10.88
C SER A 210 -5.46 33.05 -10.10
N GLU A 211 -5.97 34.17 -10.62
CA GLU A 211 -7.06 34.91 -9.98
C GLU A 211 -8.26 33.98 -9.75
N GLY A 212 -8.61 33.76 -8.47
CA GLY A 212 -9.76 32.95 -8.04
C GLY A 212 -9.42 31.64 -7.30
N GLU A 213 -8.16 31.24 -7.21
CA GLU A 213 -7.73 30.17 -6.30
C GLU A 213 -7.50 30.75 -4.91
N THR A 214 -8.29 30.34 -3.94
CA THR A 214 -7.95 30.47 -2.52
C THR A 214 -6.56 29.88 -2.32
N GLU A 215 -5.72 30.43 -1.43
CA GLU A 215 -4.44 29.88 -1.00
C GLU A 215 -4.59 28.41 -0.61
N VAL A 216 -4.74 27.55 -1.60
CA VAL A 216 -4.63 26.13 -1.43
C VAL A 216 -3.16 25.88 -1.18
N ASN A 217 -2.88 25.30 -0.04
CA ASN A 217 -1.53 24.97 0.41
C ASN A 217 -0.90 23.98 -0.62
N GLU A 218 -0.44 24.49 -1.77
CA GLU A 218 0.10 23.72 -2.91
C GLU A 218 1.25 22.78 -2.50
N ALA A 219 1.83 22.99 -1.30
CA ALA A 219 2.96 22.23 -0.80
C ALA A 219 2.63 20.76 -0.41
N LYS A 220 1.36 20.36 -0.31
CA LYS A 220 1.01 19.00 0.16
C LYS A 220 0.82 17.98 -0.96
N PHE A 221 0.34 18.41 -2.14
CA PHE A 221 0.09 17.51 -3.27
C PHE A 221 0.72 18.07 -4.55
N PRO A 222 1.48 17.25 -5.30
CA PRO A 222 2.15 17.69 -6.52
C PRO A 222 1.15 17.92 -7.66
N ALA A 223 1.50 18.82 -8.62
CA ALA A 223 0.69 19.07 -9.81
C ALA A 223 0.45 17.81 -10.66
N THR A 224 1.41 16.89 -10.69
CA THR A 224 1.29 15.58 -11.31
C THR A 224 1.51 14.51 -10.24
N PHE A 225 0.53 13.64 -10.05
CA PHE A 225 0.61 12.55 -9.10
C PHE A 225 1.02 11.26 -9.83
N THR A 226 2.23 10.78 -9.53
CA THR A 226 2.80 9.57 -10.14
C THR A 226 3.18 8.60 -9.05
N ARG A 227 2.73 7.36 -9.19
CA ARG A 227 3.09 6.27 -8.28
C ARG A 227 3.08 4.93 -9.01
N THR A 228 3.93 4.02 -8.59
CA THR A 228 3.98 2.67 -9.14
C THR A 228 3.83 1.64 -8.03
N TRP A 229 3.31 0.48 -8.38
CA TRP A 229 3.22 -0.70 -7.52
C TRP A 229 3.52 -1.94 -8.33
N ASP A 230 4.30 -2.84 -7.75
CA ASP A 230 4.64 -4.12 -8.35
C ASP A 230 3.65 -5.20 -7.94
N ARG A 231 3.15 -5.97 -8.90
CA ARG A 231 2.23 -7.07 -8.60
C ARG A 231 2.94 -8.21 -7.88
N ALA A 232 2.57 -8.41 -6.60
CA ALA A 232 3.10 -9.49 -5.78
C ALA A 232 2.33 -10.79 -5.98
N HIS A 233 0.99 -10.75 -5.90
CA HIS A 233 0.15 -11.94 -5.95
C HIS A 233 -1.12 -11.71 -6.77
N VAL A 234 -1.50 -12.71 -7.56
CA VAL A 234 -2.85 -12.82 -8.11
C VAL A 234 -3.73 -13.45 -7.03
N LEU A 235 -4.83 -12.79 -6.67
CA LEU A 235 -5.77 -13.28 -5.68
C LEU A 235 -6.82 -14.18 -6.35
N ARG A 236 -7.45 -15.04 -5.57
CA ARG A 236 -8.43 -15.98 -6.08
C ARG A 236 -9.60 -15.28 -6.79
N TYR A 237 -10.08 -14.16 -6.24
CA TYR A 237 -11.11 -13.27 -6.79
C TYR A 237 -11.11 -11.95 -6.00
N GLY A 238 -11.88 -10.96 -6.43
CA GLY A 238 -12.08 -9.68 -5.75
C GLY A 238 -13.05 -9.76 -4.59
N GLU A 239 -13.85 -8.72 -4.37
CA GLU A 239 -14.94 -8.77 -3.37
C GLU A 239 -15.93 -9.90 -3.69
N ASN A 240 -16.18 -10.12 -4.98
CA ASN A 240 -17.11 -11.12 -5.48
C ASN A 240 -16.40 -12.15 -6.37
N PRO A 241 -16.91 -13.40 -6.45
CA PRO A 241 -16.25 -14.50 -7.17
C PRO A 241 -16.02 -14.27 -8.67
N HIS A 242 -16.78 -13.39 -9.31
CA HIS A 242 -16.64 -13.06 -10.73
C HIS A 242 -15.60 -11.97 -11.01
N GLN A 243 -15.08 -11.29 -9.97
CA GLN A 243 -14.11 -10.22 -10.10
C GLN A 243 -12.69 -10.77 -10.03
N GLN A 244 -11.80 -10.27 -10.89
CA GLN A 244 -10.37 -10.55 -10.80
C GLN A 244 -9.72 -9.57 -9.82
N ALA A 245 -8.71 -10.02 -9.09
CA ALA A 245 -7.97 -9.19 -8.15
C ALA A 245 -6.50 -9.60 -8.04
N SER A 246 -5.66 -8.65 -7.65
CA SER A 246 -4.26 -8.86 -7.36
C SER A 246 -3.82 -7.93 -6.22
N LEU A 247 -2.84 -8.37 -5.44
CA LEU A 247 -2.11 -7.53 -4.51
C LEU A 247 -0.92 -6.91 -5.23
N TYR A 248 -0.74 -5.61 -5.03
CA TYR A 248 0.42 -4.86 -5.49
C TYR A 248 1.15 -4.26 -4.30
N LEU A 249 2.48 -4.21 -4.37
CA LEU A 249 3.35 -3.68 -3.33
C LEU A 249 4.05 -2.41 -3.81
N ASP A 250 4.26 -1.47 -2.90
CA ASP A 250 5.05 -0.27 -3.11
C ASP A 250 6.54 -0.63 -3.18
N PRO A 251 7.24 -0.38 -4.30
CA PRO A 251 8.65 -0.76 -4.46
C PRO A 251 9.60 0.00 -3.53
N LEU A 252 9.19 1.16 -3.00
CA LEU A 252 9.97 1.95 -2.05
C LEU A 252 9.74 1.57 -0.59
N ASN A 253 8.75 0.75 -0.30
CA ASN A 253 8.39 0.36 1.06
C ASN A 253 8.47 -1.17 1.22
N GLN A 254 9.27 -1.62 2.19
CA GLN A 254 9.38 -3.05 2.55
C GLN A 254 8.54 -3.40 3.79
N ASN A 255 7.88 -2.42 4.38
CA ASN A 255 7.15 -2.55 5.63
C ASN A 255 5.65 -2.30 5.42
N GLY A 256 4.87 -2.55 6.46
CA GLY A 256 3.44 -2.33 6.47
C GLY A 256 2.63 -3.60 6.23
N PHE A 257 1.33 -3.47 6.35
CA PHE A 257 0.40 -4.59 6.34
C PHE A 257 0.45 -5.43 5.04
N ALA A 258 0.67 -4.79 3.89
CA ALA A 258 0.77 -5.51 2.61
C ALA A 258 1.97 -6.47 2.52
N HIS A 259 3.00 -6.27 3.37
CA HIS A 259 4.18 -7.12 3.50
C HIS A 259 4.09 -8.10 4.68
N ALA A 260 2.90 -8.33 5.21
CA ALA A 260 2.69 -9.24 6.33
C ALA A 260 3.26 -10.65 6.03
N GLU A 261 4.01 -11.20 6.98
CA GLU A 261 4.44 -12.60 6.93
C GLU A 261 3.25 -13.49 7.29
N GLN A 262 2.87 -14.39 6.40
CA GLN A 262 1.81 -15.36 6.68
C GLN A 262 2.38 -16.62 7.31
N LEU A 263 2.16 -16.80 8.61
CA LEU A 263 2.69 -17.92 9.41
C LEU A 263 1.81 -19.18 9.34
N GLY A 264 0.61 -19.08 8.80
CA GLY A 264 -0.29 -20.23 8.71
C GLY A 264 -1.61 -19.95 7.98
N GLY A 265 -2.37 -21.00 7.73
CA GLY A 265 -3.72 -20.92 7.17
C GLY A 265 -3.79 -20.93 5.64
N LYS A 266 -4.97 -20.63 5.11
CA LYS A 266 -5.23 -20.51 3.67
C LYS A 266 -4.66 -19.22 3.10
N PRO A 267 -4.43 -19.11 1.77
CA PRO A 267 -4.08 -17.83 1.14
C PRO A 267 -5.10 -16.74 1.47
N MET A 268 -4.62 -15.51 1.57
CA MET A 268 -5.45 -14.32 1.78
C MET A 268 -6.36 -14.07 0.58
N SER A 269 -7.62 -13.66 0.85
CA SER A 269 -8.53 -13.13 -0.17
C SER A 269 -8.51 -11.60 -0.16
N TYR A 270 -9.10 -10.99 -1.19
CA TYR A 270 -9.29 -9.53 -1.26
C TYR A 270 -9.97 -9.00 0.01
N ASN A 271 -11.11 -9.59 0.41
CA ASN A 271 -11.85 -9.17 1.60
C ASN A 271 -11.05 -9.37 2.89
N ASN A 272 -10.20 -10.42 2.97
CA ASN A 272 -9.32 -10.59 4.12
C ASN A 272 -8.30 -9.46 4.24
N TYR A 273 -7.73 -8.98 3.12
CA TYR A 273 -6.82 -7.83 3.14
C TYR A 273 -7.52 -6.56 3.59
N VAL A 274 -8.73 -6.28 3.06
CA VAL A 274 -9.50 -5.09 3.42
C VAL A 274 -9.85 -5.06 4.91
N ASP A 275 -10.41 -6.17 5.43
CA ASP A 275 -10.83 -6.24 6.83
C ASP A 275 -9.64 -6.25 7.78
N ALA A 276 -8.55 -6.92 7.43
CA ALA A 276 -7.38 -7.02 8.28
C ALA A 276 -6.56 -5.71 8.31
N ASP A 277 -6.46 -4.95 7.21
CA ASP A 277 -5.88 -3.61 7.21
C ASP A 277 -6.69 -2.64 8.09
N ALA A 278 -8.02 -2.70 8.00
CA ALA A 278 -8.91 -1.91 8.86
C ALA A 278 -8.72 -2.24 10.35
N ALA A 279 -8.67 -3.52 10.70
CA ALA A 279 -8.43 -3.98 12.06
C ALA A 279 -7.05 -3.59 12.57
N TRP A 280 -6.03 -3.71 11.71
CA TRP A 280 -4.64 -3.34 12.02
C TRP A 280 -4.51 -1.86 12.31
N ARG A 281 -5.10 -1.00 11.50
CA ARG A 281 -5.11 0.46 11.74
C ARG A 281 -5.83 0.82 13.04
N ALA A 282 -6.97 0.19 13.32
CA ALA A 282 -7.78 0.49 14.49
C ALA A 282 -7.05 0.26 15.81
N VAL A 283 -6.27 -0.82 15.95
CA VAL A 283 -5.56 -1.12 17.20
C VAL A 283 -4.37 -0.20 17.45
N TRP A 284 -3.75 0.35 16.40
CA TRP A 284 -2.60 1.23 16.57
C TRP A 284 -2.94 2.65 16.96
N ASP A 285 -4.21 3.07 16.86
CA ASP A 285 -4.70 4.34 17.41
C ASP A 285 -4.60 4.41 18.94
N PHE A 286 -4.40 3.27 19.60
CA PHE A 286 -4.33 3.15 21.05
C PHE A 286 -2.92 2.98 21.59
N ALA A 287 -1.91 2.87 20.73
CA ALA A 287 -0.53 2.73 21.21
C ALA A 287 -0.13 3.89 22.14
N PRO A 288 0.59 3.63 23.25
CA PRO A 288 1.24 2.38 23.64
C PRO A 288 0.36 1.38 24.41
N GLN A 289 -0.93 1.65 24.61
CA GLN A 289 -1.85 0.74 25.32
C GLN A 289 -2.11 -0.52 24.51
N ILE A 290 -2.29 -1.65 25.19
CA ILE A 290 -2.61 -2.94 24.55
C ILE A 290 -4.06 -2.89 24.07
N ALA A 291 -4.27 -3.02 22.78
CA ALA A 291 -5.60 -2.99 22.15
C ALA A 291 -5.82 -4.19 21.25
N VAL A 292 -7.08 -4.65 21.20
CA VAL A 292 -7.56 -5.67 20.28
C VAL A 292 -8.82 -5.18 19.60
N ALA A 293 -8.90 -5.36 18.26
CA ALA A 293 -10.09 -5.13 17.46
C ALA A 293 -10.56 -6.43 16.80
N VAL A 294 -11.88 -6.62 16.76
CA VAL A 294 -12.55 -7.63 15.96
C VAL A 294 -13.33 -6.91 14.86
N VAL A 295 -12.96 -7.16 13.61
CA VAL A 295 -13.51 -6.44 12.44
C VAL A 295 -14.19 -7.41 11.48
N LYS A 296 -15.28 -6.98 10.88
CA LYS A 296 -15.98 -7.67 9.81
C LYS A 296 -16.62 -6.66 8.87
N HIS A 297 -16.46 -6.86 7.56
CA HIS A 297 -16.98 -5.94 6.54
C HIS A 297 -16.50 -4.50 6.75
N ASN A 298 -15.21 -4.36 7.07
CA ASN A 298 -14.54 -3.08 7.28
C ASN A 298 -15.12 -2.20 8.41
N ASN A 299 -15.82 -2.84 9.38
CA ASN A 299 -16.32 -2.19 10.59
C ASN A 299 -15.96 -3.01 11.83
N PRO A 300 -15.71 -2.38 12.98
CA PRO A 300 -15.47 -3.11 14.21
C PRO A 300 -16.78 -3.75 14.72
N CYS A 301 -16.72 -5.07 14.97
CA CYS A 301 -17.70 -5.75 15.82
C CYS A 301 -17.45 -5.40 17.28
N GLY A 302 -16.19 -5.14 17.62
CA GLY A 302 -15.78 -4.66 18.90
C GLY A 302 -14.30 -4.29 18.95
N LEU A 303 -13.97 -3.41 19.87
CA LEU A 303 -12.62 -2.91 20.14
C LEU A 303 -12.46 -2.68 21.63
N ALA A 304 -11.32 -3.02 22.19
CA ALA A 304 -11.05 -2.80 23.61
C ALA A 304 -9.56 -2.65 23.92
N ILE A 305 -9.29 -1.97 25.03
CA ILE A 305 -8.01 -1.94 25.73
C ILE A 305 -8.07 -2.92 26.90
N GLY A 306 -6.94 -3.54 27.21
CA GLY A 306 -6.80 -4.41 28.38
C GLY A 306 -5.41 -4.31 29.01
N ALA A 307 -5.29 -4.78 30.26
CA ALA A 307 -4.00 -4.94 30.91
C ALA A 307 -3.18 -6.06 30.24
N THR A 308 -3.85 -7.01 29.62
CA THR A 308 -3.25 -8.07 28.79
C THR A 308 -3.96 -8.15 27.44
N VAL A 309 -3.28 -8.72 26.44
CA VAL A 309 -3.86 -8.92 25.12
C VAL A 309 -5.05 -9.88 25.13
N ALA A 310 -5.05 -10.84 26.07
CA ALA A 310 -6.16 -11.76 26.27
C ALA A 310 -7.39 -11.09 26.89
N GLU A 311 -7.20 -10.17 27.82
CA GLU A 311 -8.29 -9.35 28.39
C GLU A 311 -8.87 -8.44 27.31
N ALA A 312 -8.03 -7.72 26.55
CA ALA A 312 -8.48 -6.87 25.45
C ALA A 312 -9.29 -7.67 24.43
N HIS A 313 -8.85 -8.88 24.07
CA HIS A 313 -9.61 -9.75 23.16
C HIS A 313 -10.99 -10.16 23.73
N LYS A 314 -11.05 -10.59 24.99
CA LYS A 314 -12.30 -10.98 25.64
C LYS A 314 -13.30 -9.81 25.66
N LYS A 315 -12.85 -8.61 26.04
CA LYS A 315 -13.68 -7.39 26.03
C LYS A 315 -14.14 -6.99 24.63
N ALA A 316 -13.24 -6.98 23.63
CA ALA A 316 -13.58 -6.66 22.26
C ALA A 316 -14.62 -7.63 21.68
N HIS A 317 -14.41 -8.93 21.87
CA HIS A 317 -15.34 -9.97 21.43
C HIS A 317 -16.73 -9.86 22.11
N ALA A 318 -16.78 -9.48 23.37
CA ALA A 318 -18.02 -9.36 24.13
C ALA A 318 -18.93 -8.22 23.65
N CYS A 319 -18.45 -7.29 22.83
CA CYS A 319 -19.28 -6.22 22.25
C CYS A 319 -20.39 -6.79 21.36
N ASP A 320 -20.02 -7.63 20.38
CA ASP A 320 -20.93 -8.29 19.46
C ASP A 320 -20.40 -9.70 19.09
N PRO A 321 -20.63 -10.70 19.94
CA PRO A 321 -20.14 -12.06 19.71
C PRO A 321 -20.73 -12.72 18.46
N MET A 322 -21.95 -12.32 18.07
CA MET A 322 -22.63 -12.88 16.90
C MET A 322 -21.97 -12.41 15.60
N SER A 323 -21.69 -11.11 15.47
CA SER A 323 -21.04 -10.57 14.29
C SER A 323 -19.55 -10.93 14.24
N ALA A 324 -18.90 -11.12 15.38
CA ALA A 324 -17.49 -11.53 15.47
C ALA A 324 -17.21 -12.90 14.83
N TYR A 325 -18.21 -13.76 14.70
CA TYR A 325 -18.09 -15.05 14.01
C TYR A 325 -17.71 -14.88 12.53
N GLY A 326 -16.57 -15.42 12.16
CA GLY A 326 -16.00 -15.25 10.82
C GLY A 326 -15.33 -13.88 10.57
N GLY A 327 -15.07 -13.12 11.61
CA GLY A 327 -14.35 -11.86 11.55
C GLY A 327 -12.84 -12.00 11.53
N VAL A 328 -12.19 -10.84 11.52
CA VAL A 328 -10.74 -10.64 11.58
C VAL A 328 -10.37 -10.07 12.94
N ILE A 329 -9.32 -10.60 13.55
CA ILE A 329 -8.79 -10.12 14.84
C ILE A 329 -7.44 -9.42 14.58
N ALA A 330 -7.27 -8.20 15.12
CA ALA A 330 -5.98 -7.53 15.19
C ALA A 330 -5.60 -7.24 16.64
N ALA A 331 -4.32 -7.37 16.96
CA ALA A 331 -3.74 -6.93 18.23
C ALA A 331 -2.49 -6.08 17.96
N ASN A 332 -2.29 -4.98 18.70
CA ASN A 332 -1.05 -4.19 18.65
C ASN A 332 0.03 -4.69 19.60
N SER A 333 -0.15 -5.85 20.16
CA SER A 333 0.77 -6.52 21.10
C SER A 333 0.93 -7.98 20.70
N LYS A 334 1.98 -8.61 21.24
CA LYS A 334 2.28 -10.03 21.00
C LYS A 334 1.14 -10.92 21.49
N VAL A 335 0.70 -11.87 20.68
CA VAL A 335 -0.34 -12.87 21.01
C VAL A 335 0.25 -13.89 21.98
N THR A 336 -0.34 -13.98 23.17
CA THR A 336 0.03 -14.94 24.20
C THR A 336 -0.81 -16.21 24.12
N MET A 337 -0.36 -17.28 24.82
CA MET A 337 -1.11 -18.51 24.93
C MET A 337 -2.54 -18.28 25.45
N GLU A 338 -2.71 -17.40 26.44
CA GLU A 338 -4.03 -17.09 27.00
C GLU A 338 -4.97 -16.48 25.97
N MET A 339 -4.45 -15.57 25.12
CA MET A 339 -5.24 -15.02 24.00
C MET A 339 -5.57 -16.10 22.98
N ALA A 340 -4.59 -16.94 22.58
CA ALA A 340 -4.81 -18.02 21.64
C ALA A 340 -5.89 -19.01 22.11
N GLU A 341 -5.91 -19.33 23.39
CA GLU A 341 -6.96 -20.13 24.03
C GLU A 341 -8.34 -19.46 23.93
N SER A 342 -8.42 -18.13 24.11
CA SER A 342 -9.68 -17.37 23.98
C SER A 342 -10.16 -17.26 22.53
N VAL A 343 -9.26 -17.25 21.54
CA VAL A 343 -9.57 -17.26 20.10
C VAL A 343 -9.97 -18.66 19.62
N ARG A 344 -9.42 -19.71 20.23
CA ARG A 344 -9.59 -21.10 19.78
C ARG A 344 -11.05 -21.53 19.51
N PRO A 345 -12.05 -21.25 20.37
CA PRO A 345 -13.43 -21.68 20.15
C PRO A 345 -14.16 -20.85 19.08
N ILE A 346 -13.65 -19.67 18.70
CA ILE A 346 -14.33 -18.72 17.81
C ILE A 346 -13.91 -18.98 16.37
N PHE A 347 -14.86 -19.11 15.43
CA PHE A 347 -14.52 -19.12 14.02
C PHE A 347 -13.98 -17.75 13.61
N THR A 348 -12.71 -17.71 13.20
CA THR A 348 -11.96 -16.50 12.84
C THR A 348 -11.30 -16.72 11.49
N GLU A 349 -11.40 -15.75 10.59
CA GLU A 349 -10.81 -15.82 9.25
C GLU A 349 -9.32 -15.45 9.25
N VAL A 350 -8.96 -14.37 9.97
CA VAL A 350 -7.61 -13.84 10.05
C VAL A 350 -7.30 -13.40 11.47
N ILE A 351 -6.07 -13.61 11.92
CA ILE A 351 -5.49 -12.94 13.08
C ILE A 351 -4.20 -12.25 12.66
N VAL A 352 -4.04 -10.98 13.06
CA VAL A 352 -2.83 -10.18 12.78
C VAL A 352 -2.28 -9.58 14.05
N ALA A 353 -0.96 -9.72 14.25
CA ALA A 353 -0.26 -9.19 15.42
C ALA A 353 1.22 -8.89 15.08
N PRO A 354 1.92 -8.09 15.92
CA PRO A 354 3.36 -7.85 15.74
C PRO A 354 4.20 -9.10 16.00
N ASP A 355 3.74 -10.00 16.86
CA ASP A 355 4.44 -11.27 17.16
C ASP A 355 3.51 -12.27 17.85
N TYR A 356 3.99 -13.51 18.03
CA TYR A 356 3.27 -14.61 18.68
C TYR A 356 4.21 -15.36 19.62
N ASP A 357 3.73 -15.75 20.81
CA ASP A 357 4.44 -16.76 21.61
C ASP A 357 4.46 -18.09 20.87
N ALA A 358 5.53 -18.86 20.99
CA ALA A 358 5.73 -20.09 20.23
C ALA A 358 4.62 -21.12 20.43
N ASP A 359 4.19 -21.29 21.67
CA ASP A 359 3.09 -22.20 22.07
C ASP A 359 1.72 -21.68 21.59
N ALA A 360 1.50 -20.37 21.61
CA ALA A 360 0.30 -19.75 21.04
C ALA A 360 0.20 -19.98 19.53
N LEU A 361 1.33 -19.78 18.82
CA LEU A 361 1.40 -20.00 17.38
C LEU A 361 1.14 -21.47 17.04
N GLU A 362 1.76 -22.42 17.75
CA GLU A 362 1.56 -23.85 17.57
C GLU A 362 0.09 -24.22 17.80
N LEU A 363 -0.54 -23.71 18.87
CA LEU A 363 -1.96 -23.93 19.13
C LEU A 363 -2.84 -23.45 17.97
N LEU A 364 -2.62 -22.23 17.48
CA LEU A 364 -3.42 -21.65 16.40
C LEU A 364 -3.22 -22.39 15.09
N GLN A 365 -2.00 -22.78 14.73
CA GLN A 365 -1.68 -23.53 13.51
C GLN A 365 -2.29 -24.93 13.52
N THR A 366 -2.21 -25.63 14.65
CA THR A 366 -2.66 -27.03 14.76
C THR A 366 -4.17 -27.16 14.90
N LYS A 367 -4.81 -26.28 15.66
CA LYS A 367 -6.25 -26.34 15.96
C LYS A 367 -7.12 -25.57 14.97
N LYS A 368 -6.55 -24.66 14.20
CA LYS A 368 -7.27 -23.79 13.25
C LYS A 368 -6.60 -23.78 11.87
N LYS A 369 -6.51 -24.92 11.21
CA LYS A 369 -5.80 -25.10 9.92
C LYS A 369 -6.17 -24.11 8.82
N ASN A 370 -7.34 -23.47 8.88
CA ASN A 370 -7.80 -22.49 7.89
C ASN A 370 -7.56 -21.04 8.30
N LEU A 371 -7.25 -20.77 9.58
CA LEU A 371 -7.02 -19.45 10.12
C LEU A 371 -5.74 -18.85 9.50
N ARG A 372 -5.86 -17.71 8.86
CA ARG A 372 -4.68 -16.97 8.37
C ARG A 372 -4.04 -16.25 9.54
N ILE A 373 -2.79 -16.57 9.80
CA ILE A 373 -2.02 -16.02 10.90
C ILE A 373 -0.98 -15.10 10.28
N LEU A 374 -1.10 -13.79 10.54
CA LEU A 374 -0.24 -12.76 9.94
C LEU A 374 0.62 -12.10 11.00
N LYS A 375 1.92 -11.95 10.69
CA LYS A 375 2.87 -11.17 11.48
C LYS A 375 3.20 -9.88 10.74
N VAL A 376 3.02 -8.74 11.42
CA VAL A 376 3.36 -7.40 10.93
C VAL A 376 4.10 -6.66 12.02
N SER A 377 5.41 -6.51 11.88
CA SER A 377 6.29 -6.01 12.96
C SER A 377 6.19 -4.51 13.24
N GLU A 378 5.60 -3.72 12.33
CA GLU A 378 5.58 -2.26 12.45
C GLU A 378 4.16 -1.68 12.38
N PRO A 379 3.90 -0.58 13.11
CA PRO A 379 2.63 0.13 13.03
C PRO A 379 2.39 0.70 11.62
N PRO A 380 1.13 1.05 11.27
CA PRO A 380 0.80 1.72 10.02
C PRO A 380 1.56 3.04 9.86
N LYS A 381 2.20 3.25 8.71
CA LYS A 381 2.96 4.47 8.38
C LYS A 381 2.39 5.26 7.20
N THR A 382 1.28 4.81 6.64
CA THR A 382 0.67 5.43 5.45
C THR A 382 0.14 6.81 5.79
N LYS A 383 0.68 7.84 5.13
CA LYS A 383 0.30 9.25 5.34
C LYS A 383 -0.66 9.79 4.25
N THR A 384 -0.90 9.03 3.19
CA THR A 384 -1.71 9.44 2.05
C THR A 384 -2.70 8.34 1.69
N GLN A 385 -3.94 8.72 1.48
CA GLN A 385 -5.01 7.84 1.04
C GLN A 385 -5.49 8.22 -0.35
N PHE A 386 -5.86 7.22 -1.15
CA PHE A 386 -6.43 7.41 -2.48
C PHE A 386 -7.80 6.77 -2.56
N ARG A 387 -8.67 7.41 -3.32
CA ARG A 387 -9.94 6.84 -3.71
C ARG A 387 -10.15 7.03 -5.20
N GLN A 388 -10.22 5.94 -5.93
CA GLN A 388 -10.57 6.02 -7.35
C GLN A 388 -12.03 6.46 -7.49
N ILE A 389 -12.25 7.40 -8.39
CA ILE A 389 -13.58 7.80 -8.88
C ILE A 389 -13.60 7.63 -10.39
N ASP A 390 -14.80 7.67 -10.99
CA ASP A 390 -14.89 7.59 -12.44
C ASP A 390 -14.15 8.76 -13.12
N GLY A 391 -13.18 8.41 -13.98
CA GLY A 391 -12.33 9.37 -14.67
C GLY A 391 -11.25 10.06 -13.81
N GLY A 392 -11.07 9.72 -12.52
CA GLY A 392 -10.12 10.43 -11.67
C GLY A 392 -9.70 9.72 -10.39
N LEU A 393 -8.89 10.44 -9.62
CA LEU A 393 -8.36 10.00 -8.33
C LEU A 393 -8.51 11.10 -7.29
N LEU A 394 -9.14 10.81 -6.17
CA LEU A 394 -9.10 11.64 -4.98
C LEU A 394 -7.90 11.24 -4.13
N VAL A 395 -7.14 12.23 -3.69
CA VAL A 395 -5.97 12.05 -2.82
C VAL A 395 -6.14 12.93 -1.58
N GLN A 396 -5.94 12.35 -0.41
CA GLN A 396 -6.00 13.08 0.86
C GLN A 396 -4.91 12.58 1.82
N SER A 397 -4.58 13.39 2.84
CA SER A 397 -3.80 12.92 3.98
C SER A 397 -4.60 11.88 4.77
N THR A 398 -3.90 10.89 5.32
CA THR A 398 -4.52 9.90 6.23
C THR A 398 -5.06 10.63 7.46
N ASP A 399 -6.31 10.33 7.83
CA ASP A 399 -6.89 10.78 9.09
C ASP A 399 -6.23 10.01 10.25
N LEU A 400 -5.50 10.73 11.10
CA LEU A 400 -4.79 10.21 12.27
C LEU A 400 -5.37 10.83 13.54
N ILE A 401 -5.05 10.23 14.69
CA ILE A 401 -5.38 10.80 16.02
C ILE A 401 -4.27 11.80 16.41
N ASP A 402 -4.19 12.90 15.67
CA ASP A 402 -3.19 13.97 15.87
C ASP A 402 -3.76 15.39 15.62
N ALA A 403 -5.08 15.51 15.46
CA ALA A 403 -5.76 16.79 15.30
C ALA A 403 -5.91 17.48 16.69
N PRO A 404 -6.03 18.82 16.71
CA PRO A 404 -6.15 19.57 17.99
C PRO A 404 -7.28 19.07 18.90
N GLY A 405 -8.40 18.60 18.35
CA GLY A 405 -9.53 18.06 19.11
C GLY A 405 -9.34 16.64 19.62
N ASP A 406 -8.21 15.98 19.32
CA ASP A 406 -7.89 14.64 19.85
C ASP A 406 -7.23 14.69 21.23
N ASP A 407 -6.74 15.86 21.64
CA ASP A 407 -6.30 16.09 23.02
C ASP A 407 -7.53 16.34 23.93
N PRO A 408 -7.84 15.46 24.89
CA PRO A 408 -8.96 15.65 25.80
C PRO A 408 -8.86 16.93 26.66
N ASN A 409 -7.66 17.48 26.84
CA ASN A 409 -7.48 18.76 27.56
C ASN A 409 -7.98 19.96 26.75
N ALA A 410 -8.12 19.83 25.42
CA ALA A 410 -8.68 20.85 24.54
C ALA A 410 -10.22 20.80 24.45
N TRP A 411 -10.85 19.75 24.99
CA TRP A 411 -12.29 19.59 24.90
C TRP A 411 -13.04 20.63 25.72
N LYS A 412 -14.10 21.18 25.15
CA LYS A 412 -14.95 22.16 25.82
C LYS A 412 -16.13 21.47 26.48
N LEU A 413 -16.27 21.59 27.80
CA LEU A 413 -17.47 21.17 28.52
C LEU A 413 -18.64 22.10 28.17
N VAL A 414 -19.74 21.56 27.66
CA VAL A 414 -20.94 22.33 27.23
C VAL A 414 -22.20 21.95 28.02
N SER A 415 -22.16 20.83 28.74
CA SER A 415 -23.26 20.36 29.59
C SER A 415 -22.75 19.52 30.76
N GLY A 416 -23.46 19.56 31.89
CA GLY A 416 -23.17 18.77 33.09
C GLY A 416 -21.93 19.22 33.87
N GLU A 417 -21.56 18.41 34.83
CA GLU A 417 -20.31 18.59 35.60
C GLU A 417 -19.13 17.93 34.87
N PRO A 418 -17.88 18.37 35.14
CA PRO A 418 -16.71 17.69 34.61
C PRO A 418 -16.72 16.21 34.96
N ALA A 419 -16.48 15.36 33.94
CA ALA A 419 -16.45 13.92 34.11
C ALA A 419 -15.31 13.47 35.06
N ASP A 420 -15.57 12.44 35.83
CA ASP A 420 -14.53 11.79 36.66
C ASP A 420 -13.49 11.11 35.76
N ALA A 421 -12.35 10.73 36.35
CA ALA A 421 -11.21 10.18 35.60
C ALA A 421 -11.53 8.85 34.87
N GLU A 422 -12.46 8.05 35.38
CA GLU A 422 -12.90 6.82 34.73
C GLU A 422 -13.74 7.14 33.48
N THR A 423 -14.71 8.05 33.66
CA THR A 423 -15.54 8.51 32.54
C THR A 423 -14.73 9.20 31.44
N VAL A 424 -13.72 10.00 31.81
CA VAL A 424 -12.81 10.63 30.85
C VAL A 424 -12.04 9.56 30.06
N ARG A 425 -11.55 8.50 30.72
CA ARG A 425 -10.88 7.39 30.00
C ARG A 425 -11.82 6.71 28.99
N ASP A 426 -13.09 6.50 29.35
CA ASP A 426 -14.07 5.91 28.45
C ASP A 426 -14.43 6.85 27.29
N LEU A 427 -14.56 8.16 27.53
CA LEU A 427 -14.77 9.16 26.49
C LEU A 427 -13.59 9.22 25.50
N VAL A 428 -12.34 9.24 26.01
CA VAL A 428 -11.13 9.24 25.18
C VAL A 428 -11.03 7.95 24.35
N PHE A 429 -11.34 6.81 24.96
CA PHE A 429 -11.41 5.53 24.27
C PHE A 429 -12.47 5.58 23.18
N ALA A 430 -13.70 6.01 23.48
CA ALA A 430 -14.79 6.08 22.52
C ALA A 430 -14.47 7.03 21.35
N TRP A 431 -13.85 8.19 21.64
CA TRP A 431 -13.42 9.16 20.64
C TRP A 431 -12.39 8.59 19.66
N ARG A 432 -11.36 7.88 20.17
CA ARG A 432 -10.37 7.22 19.32
C ARG A 432 -10.96 6.05 18.54
N ALA A 433 -11.81 5.26 19.19
CA ALA A 433 -12.43 4.08 18.56
C ALA A 433 -13.39 4.46 17.42
N ILE A 434 -14.10 5.60 17.54
CA ILE A 434 -15.09 5.97 16.52
C ILE A 434 -14.46 6.32 15.17
N ARG A 435 -13.19 6.75 15.14
CA ARG A 435 -12.47 7.07 13.91
C ARG A 435 -12.45 5.90 12.91
N CYS A 436 -12.43 4.65 13.37
CA CYS A 436 -12.43 3.47 12.49
C CYS A 436 -13.83 2.96 12.12
N VAL A 437 -14.89 3.66 12.54
CA VAL A 437 -16.28 3.26 12.29
C VAL A 437 -16.85 4.02 11.09
N LYS A 438 -17.47 3.31 10.16
CA LYS A 438 -18.11 3.94 8.98
C LYS A 438 -19.22 4.90 9.37
N SER A 439 -19.18 6.10 8.79
CA SER A 439 -20.15 7.17 9.00
C SER A 439 -21.55 6.84 8.42
N ASN A 440 -22.63 7.38 8.97
CA ASN A 440 -22.71 8.05 10.26
C ASN A 440 -22.51 7.03 11.37
N ALA A 441 -21.73 7.39 12.38
CA ALA A 441 -21.36 6.51 13.46
C ALA A 441 -21.67 7.06 14.85
N ILE A 442 -22.20 6.19 15.72
CA ILE A 442 -22.27 6.36 17.17
C ILE A 442 -21.62 5.14 17.81
N LEU A 443 -20.76 5.38 18.78
CA LEU A 443 -20.07 4.33 19.52
C LEU A 443 -20.29 4.54 21.02
N ILE A 444 -20.71 3.48 21.72
CA ILE A 444 -20.91 3.45 23.17
C ILE A 444 -19.82 2.61 23.78
N ALA A 445 -19.18 3.12 24.83
CA ALA A 445 -18.05 2.47 25.51
C ALA A 445 -18.23 2.45 27.02
N HIS A 446 -17.72 1.41 27.64
CA HIS A 446 -17.60 1.25 29.08
C HIS A 446 -16.37 0.44 29.41
N ASP A 447 -15.63 0.82 30.45
CA ASP A 447 -14.37 0.18 30.88
C ASP A 447 -13.37 0.02 29.72
N GLN A 448 -13.21 1.11 28.92
CA GLN A 448 -12.32 1.15 27.75
C GLN A 448 -12.56 0.00 26.76
N ALA A 449 -13.81 -0.38 26.60
CA ALA A 449 -14.28 -1.36 25.63
C ALA A 449 -15.56 -0.87 24.95
N THR A 450 -15.74 -1.16 23.68
CA THR A 450 -17.00 -0.93 23.00
C THR A 450 -18.08 -1.84 23.55
N VAL A 451 -19.27 -1.29 23.77
CA VAL A 451 -20.45 -2.07 24.20
C VAL A 451 -21.59 -2.01 23.18
N GLY A 452 -21.60 -1.01 22.29
CA GLY A 452 -22.56 -0.89 21.21
C GLY A 452 -22.03 0.05 20.14
N ILE A 453 -22.17 -0.34 18.87
CA ILE A 453 -21.69 0.42 17.72
C ILE A 453 -22.81 0.51 16.67
N GLY A 454 -23.21 1.73 16.33
CA GLY A 454 -24.07 2.02 15.19
C GLY A 454 -23.22 2.59 14.06
N MET A 455 -23.01 1.80 13.01
CA MET A 455 -22.11 2.09 11.91
C MET A 455 -22.86 2.23 10.58
N GLY A 456 -22.33 3.09 9.69
CA GLY A 456 -22.70 3.12 8.28
C GLY A 456 -24.14 3.55 8.01
N GLN A 457 -24.75 4.36 8.88
CA GLN A 457 -26.13 4.76 8.74
C GLN A 457 -26.27 6.07 7.96
N VAL A 458 -27.36 6.20 7.20
CA VAL A 458 -27.62 7.40 6.40
C VAL A 458 -28.06 8.62 7.23
N ASN A 459 -28.42 8.40 8.48
CA ASN A 459 -28.73 9.47 9.42
C ASN A 459 -28.23 9.15 10.85
N ARG A 460 -28.12 10.18 11.68
CA ARG A 460 -27.58 10.12 13.04
C ARG A 460 -28.51 9.39 14.02
N VAL A 461 -29.80 9.51 13.82
CA VAL A 461 -30.83 8.86 14.65
C VAL A 461 -30.76 7.36 14.55
N ASP A 462 -30.65 6.83 13.34
CA ASP A 462 -30.51 5.40 13.11
C ASP A 462 -29.20 4.84 13.70
N SER A 463 -28.10 5.61 13.59
CA SER A 463 -26.83 5.24 14.25
C SER A 463 -26.98 5.16 15.77
N ALA A 464 -27.65 6.14 16.38
CA ALA A 464 -27.90 6.16 17.83
C ALA A 464 -28.78 4.96 18.25
N ASN A 465 -29.90 4.73 17.56
CA ASN A 465 -30.78 3.60 17.83
C ASN A 465 -30.03 2.26 17.70
N LEU A 466 -29.30 2.07 16.61
CA LEU A 466 -28.54 0.83 16.37
C LEU A 466 -27.47 0.59 17.44
N SER A 467 -26.78 1.64 17.89
CA SER A 467 -25.77 1.51 18.93
C SER A 467 -26.36 1.10 20.26
N VAL A 468 -27.52 1.69 20.65
CA VAL A 468 -28.26 1.37 21.88
C VAL A 468 -28.84 -0.05 21.80
N GLU A 469 -29.49 -0.41 20.69
CA GLU A 469 -30.06 -1.73 20.48
C GLU A 469 -28.98 -2.82 20.64
N ARG A 470 -27.86 -2.69 19.92
CA ARG A 470 -26.73 -3.65 20.01
C ARG A 470 -26.13 -3.71 21.41
N ALA A 471 -25.96 -2.58 22.07
CA ALA A 471 -25.46 -2.56 23.44
C ALA A 471 -26.31 -3.40 24.39
N ASN A 472 -27.63 -3.32 24.27
CA ASN A 472 -28.55 -3.89 25.26
C ASN A 472 -29.12 -5.26 24.88
N THR A 473 -29.11 -5.64 23.58
CA THR A 473 -29.67 -6.93 23.12
C THR A 473 -28.61 -8.03 22.99
N LEU A 474 -27.33 -7.68 22.74
CA LEU A 474 -26.26 -8.67 22.51
C LEU A 474 -25.54 -9.12 23.78
N ALA A 475 -26.02 -8.73 24.95
CA ALA A 475 -25.38 -8.98 26.25
C ALA A 475 -26.29 -9.72 27.25
N ASP A 476 -27.00 -10.74 26.81
CA ASP A 476 -27.86 -11.56 27.67
C ASP A 476 -28.83 -10.77 28.55
N GLY A 477 -29.35 -9.65 28.02
CA GLY A 477 -30.29 -8.76 28.70
C GLY A 477 -29.68 -7.75 29.67
N ALA A 478 -28.34 -7.64 29.71
CA ALA A 478 -27.68 -6.59 30.49
C ALA A 478 -27.87 -5.21 29.83
N ASN A 479 -28.23 -4.21 30.60
CA ASN A 479 -28.33 -2.83 30.14
C ASN A 479 -26.93 -2.18 30.14
N ARG A 480 -26.16 -2.39 29.05
CA ARG A 480 -24.78 -1.91 28.92
C ARG A 480 -24.66 -0.41 28.61
N THR A 481 -25.76 0.23 28.22
CA THR A 481 -25.76 1.69 27.97
C THR A 481 -25.81 2.49 29.27
N LYS A 482 -26.34 1.89 30.35
CA LYS A 482 -26.49 2.60 31.63
C LYS A 482 -25.13 2.93 32.25
N GLY A 483 -24.84 4.22 32.40
CA GLY A 483 -23.58 4.71 32.96
C GLY A 483 -22.40 4.66 31.99
N ALA A 484 -22.61 4.29 30.74
CA ALA A 484 -21.59 4.28 29.69
C ALA A 484 -21.27 5.68 29.15
N ALA A 485 -20.17 5.79 28.41
CA ALA A 485 -19.81 6.96 27.62
C ALA A 485 -20.15 6.73 26.14
N ALA A 486 -20.43 7.80 25.39
CA ALA A 486 -20.67 7.71 23.96
C ALA A 486 -19.87 8.73 23.17
N ALA A 487 -19.50 8.37 21.93
CA ALA A 487 -18.90 9.27 20.95
C ALA A 487 -19.75 9.34 19.68
N SER A 488 -19.73 10.51 19.04
CA SER A 488 -20.29 10.72 17.71
C SER A 488 -19.19 11.18 16.75
N ASP A 489 -19.11 10.58 15.55
CA ASP A 489 -18.08 10.91 14.54
C ASP A 489 -18.25 12.31 13.94
N ALA A 490 -19.45 12.91 14.07
CA ALA A 490 -19.74 14.28 13.69
C ALA A 490 -20.77 14.91 14.67
N PHE A 491 -21.10 16.18 14.46
CA PHE A 491 -22.10 16.87 15.28
C PHE A 491 -23.51 16.23 15.18
N PHE A 492 -24.32 16.42 16.19
CA PHE A 492 -25.75 16.11 16.12
C PHE A 492 -26.49 17.27 15.42
N PRO A 493 -27.16 17.03 14.28
CA PRO A 493 -27.88 18.10 13.58
C PRO A 493 -29.14 18.58 14.33
N PHE A 494 -29.70 17.72 15.19
CA PHE A 494 -30.84 17.94 16.07
C PHE A 494 -30.64 17.21 17.39
N ALA A 495 -31.45 17.52 18.41
CA ALA A 495 -31.31 16.89 19.73
C ALA A 495 -31.72 15.42 19.76
N ASP A 496 -32.56 14.96 18.83
CA ASP A 496 -33.15 13.62 18.79
C ASP A 496 -32.14 12.47 18.89
N GLY A 497 -31.02 12.56 18.15
CA GLY A 497 -29.95 11.55 18.23
C GLY A 497 -29.27 11.50 19.58
N ALA A 498 -29.05 12.66 20.22
CA ALA A 498 -28.48 12.75 21.56
C ALA A 498 -29.50 12.28 22.64
N GLU A 499 -30.77 12.61 22.48
CA GLU A 499 -31.85 12.19 23.38
C GLU A 499 -32.00 10.66 23.43
N ILE A 500 -31.79 9.95 22.33
CA ILE A 500 -31.75 8.46 22.30
C ILE A 500 -30.71 7.93 23.26
N LEU A 501 -29.47 8.47 23.21
CA LEU A 501 -28.38 8.06 24.10
C LEU A 501 -28.67 8.41 25.56
N ILE A 502 -29.16 9.61 25.79
CA ILE A 502 -29.57 10.12 27.12
C ILE A 502 -30.63 9.20 27.73
N ASN A 503 -31.71 8.92 26.99
CA ASN A 503 -32.81 8.06 27.42
C ASN A 503 -32.37 6.60 27.66
N ALA A 504 -31.34 6.15 26.97
CA ALA A 504 -30.74 4.85 27.20
C ALA A 504 -29.84 4.78 28.44
N GLY A 505 -29.60 5.92 29.11
CA GLY A 505 -28.82 5.99 30.35
C GLY A 505 -27.32 6.22 30.15
N VAL A 506 -26.89 6.69 28.98
CA VAL A 506 -25.51 7.16 28.77
C VAL A 506 -25.23 8.34 29.69
N LYS A 507 -24.11 8.32 30.42
CA LYS A 507 -23.77 9.35 31.41
C LYS A 507 -22.95 10.50 30.83
N ALA A 508 -22.22 10.25 29.74
CA ALA A 508 -21.34 11.25 29.13
C ALA A 508 -21.24 11.08 27.61
N ILE A 509 -21.18 12.18 26.88
CA ILE A 509 -21.13 12.21 25.40
C ILE A 509 -19.98 13.11 24.96
N VAL A 510 -19.21 12.68 23.96
CA VAL A 510 -18.22 13.50 23.23
C VAL A 510 -18.62 13.59 21.76
N GLN A 511 -18.56 14.78 21.19
CA GLN A 511 -18.90 15.04 19.80
C GLN A 511 -18.12 16.25 19.26
N PRO A 512 -18.00 16.42 17.93
CA PRO A 512 -17.30 17.58 17.33
C PRO A 512 -17.90 18.94 17.67
N GLY A 513 -19.23 19.08 17.71
CA GLY A 513 -19.91 20.37 17.66
C GLY A 513 -19.84 21.02 16.27
N GLY A 514 -20.33 22.23 16.14
CA GLY A 514 -20.33 23.01 14.89
C GLY A 514 -21.64 23.00 14.12
N SER A 515 -22.72 22.45 14.69
CA SER A 515 -24.06 22.57 14.14
C SER A 515 -24.65 23.96 14.44
N ILE A 516 -25.45 24.50 13.53
CA ILE A 516 -26.27 25.71 13.79
C ILE A 516 -27.22 25.50 14.98
N ARG A 517 -27.55 24.23 15.28
CA ARG A 517 -28.46 23.83 16.37
C ARG A 517 -27.77 23.20 17.56
N ASP A 518 -26.46 23.42 17.73
CA ASP A 518 -25.71 22.88 18.86
C ASP A 518 -26.38 23.21 20.22
N GLU A 519 -26.92 24.42 20.36
CA GLU A 519 -27.55 24.84 21.62
C GLU A 519 -28.79 24.00 21.97
N GLU A 520 -29.57 23.52 20.99
CA GLU A 520 -30.71 22.62 21.24
C GLU A 520 -30.19 21.26 21.82
N VAL A 521 -29.07 20.75 21.29
CA VAL A 521 -28.44 19.52 21.74
C VAL A 521 -27.86 19.68 23.14
N PHE A 522 -27.16 20.80 23.40
CA PHE A 522 -26.60 21.11 24.72
C PHE A 522 -27.68 21.28 25.79
N GLU A 523 -28.81 21.92 25.44
CA GLU A 523 -29.93 22.11 26.34
C GLU A 523 -30.61 20.77 26.69
N ALA A 524 -30.76 19.86 25.73
CA ALA A 524 -31.27 18.51 25.99
C ALA A 524 -30.38 17.75 26.98
N ALA A 525 -29.03 17.80 26.78
CA ALA A 525 -28.07 17.20 27.69
C ALA A 525 -28.10 17.83 29.10
N ARG A 526 -28.19 19.19 29.18
CA ARG A 526 -28.29 19.91 30.48
C ARG A 526 -29.53 19.53 31.25
N LYS A 527 -30.71 19.47 30.60
CA LYS A 527 -31.96 19.06 31.23
C LYS A 527 -31.92 17.66 31.81
N ALA A 528 -31.17 16.78 31.17
CA ALA A 528 -31.00 15.40 31.60
C ALA A 528 -29.85 15.21 32.61
N GLY A 529 -29.04 16.24 32.86
CA GLY A 529 -27.86 16.15 33.73
C GLY A 529 -26.74 15.30 33.14
N VAL A 530 -26.68 15.15 31.81
CA VAL A 530 -25.66 14.39 31.09
C VAL A 530 -24.47 15.27 30.78
N THR A 531 -23.26 14.80 31.07
CA THR A 531 -22.02 15.49 30.73
C THR A 531 -21.79 15.45 29.22
N MET A 532 -21.50 16.61 28.59
CA MET A 532 -21.19 16.68 27.17
C MET A 532 -19.98 17.54 26.90
N TYR A 533 -19.07 16.99 26.08
CA TYR A 533 -17.89 17.68 25.58
C TYR A 533 -17.97 17.87 24.06
N VAL A 534 -17.39 18.98 23.58
CA VAL A 534 -17.17 19.22 22.15
C VAL A 534 -15.67 19.31 21.85
N THR A 535 -15.24 18.64 20.78
CA THR A 535 -13.83 18.50 20.41
C THR A 535 -13.38 19.54 19.38
N GLY A 536 -14.30 20.08 18.57
CA GLY A 536 -13.99 20.95 17.43
C GLY A 536 -13.36 20.22 16.24
N THR A 537 -13.15 18.93 16.34
CA THR A 537 -12.58 18.05 15.29
C THR A 537 -13.57 16.92 15.00
N ARG A 538 -13.64 16.45 13.77
CA ARG A 538 -14.46 15.29 13.38
C ARG A 538 -13.61 14.24 12.68
N HIS A 539 -14.02 12.97 12.77
CA HIS A 539 -13.40 11.84 12.09
C HIS A 539 -14.41 11.09 11.23
N PHE A 540 -14.70 11.60 10.03
CA PHE A 540 -15.54 10.88 9.08
C PHE A 540 -14.74 9.78 8.37
N PHE A 541 -15.36 8.61 8.27
CA PHE A 541 -14.80 7.48 7.54
C PHE A 541 -15.88 6.88 6.61
N HIS A 542 -15.69 6.96 5.29
CA HIS A 542 -16.61 6.46 4.26
C HIS A 542 -16.09 5.21 3.55
#